data_6fc9cc1f0041b83ad3942bcf8c1df31d
#
_entry.id   6fc9cc1f0041b83ad3942bcf8c1df31d
#
_cell.length_a   1.000
_cell.length_b   1.000
_cell.length_c   1.000
_cell.angle_alpha   90.00
_cell.angle_beta   90.00
_cell.angle_gamma   90.00
#
_symmetry.space_group_name_H-M   'P 1'
#
loop_
_entity.id
_entity.type
_entity.pdbx_description
1 polymer ?
#
loop_
_entity_poly.entity_id
_entity_poly.type
_entity_poly.pdbx_seq_one_letter_code
_entity_poly.pdbx_strand_id
1 'polypeptide(L)'
;MSRRPRTLTTATALAVTAGLAGTLLSTGTASAASVGTWDKVAQCESGGDWTVISANGLYFGGLQFSASTWNGFGGTAYAARADLATKKEQILIAEKVLKVQGEGAWPRCGPAANLGDDHADPYPDPVPPVSRVVGPSSGTVATGTITLSASVTDAVGTPTRATFYVDGVAVGTDTGSGPSYSVALDTTTLADGSHTVTVRAVNDAGQTGPLSDGVAFLTANRASTTQSTGDFNGDGKDDIAVLYDNGQATDGTGFRSALWTFTSTGTGFGAPVKKWDNVSAGSGSWNADRSKVTAGDYNGDGKDDVAVLYDQGTSQTGGRWTALWSFTSTGTGFGAPAKKWDSLESADSWDWSRSKITSGDFDGDGRTDVGVLYDNGQNAAGDFVTALWSFRSTGTDFAAAVKKWDNVSTGSGSWNADRAKLVAGDFGGDGKDDVGVLYNNGQQADGTNVTALWTLTSTGTDFTNPSKKWDNVSTSYGSWNWNRSKATAGDFNGDGRTDVGILYDNGEAADGRNQAALWTLTSTGSDFANPSKKWDSGTGSWNAAASKVTAGDFDGDGRADVGVLYNYGRQADGTNRTGLWKFTSTGTGFADPVKPWDSTTFGSWNWFASDLV
;
A
#
# COMPACT_ATOMS: atom_id res chain seq x y z
N MET A 1 -14.04 65.69 25.13
CA MET A 1 -15.12 64.71 25.36
C MET A 1 -14.50 63.33 25.44
N SER A 2 -14.51 62.80 26.64
CA SER A 2 -13.89 61.56 27.12
C SER A 2 -14.55 60.31 26.53
N ARG A 3 -13.78 59.30 26.04
CA ARG A 3 -14.21 57.90 25.98
C ARG A 3 -13.18 57.02 26.64
N ARG A 4 -13.59 56.39 27.70
CA ARG A 4 -12.84 55.43 28.55
C ARG A 4 -12.56 54.10 27.80
N PRO A 5 -11.45 53.43 28.09
CA PRO A 5 -11.19 52.06 27.60
C PRO A 5 -11.96 51.01 28.44
N ARG A 6 -12.51 50.02 27.76
CA ARG A 6 -13.11 48.83 28.38
C ARG A 6 -12.01 47.84 28.75
N THR A 7 -11.90 47.56 30.03
CA THR A 7 -11.10 46.49 30.62
C THR A 7 -11.69 45.13 30.30
N LEU A 8 -10.89 44.24 29.70
CA LEU A 8 -11.18 42.81 29.65
C LEU A 8 -10.82 42.20 31.02
N THR A 9 -11.79 41.62 31.67
CA THR A 9 -11.64 40.79 32.88
C THR A 9 -11.20 39.38 32.49
N THR A 10 -9.99 39.01 32.84
CA THR A 10 -9.51 37.64 32.84
C THR A 10 -10.19 36.86 33.97
N ALA A 11 -10.96 35.80 33.63
CA ALA A 11 -11.49 34.87 34.56
C ALA A 11 -10.39 33.86 34.96
N THR A 12 -9.91 34.00 36.19
CA THR A 12 -9.00 33.05 36.85
C THR A 12 -9.83 31.84 37.30
N ALA A 13 -9.58 30.67 36.72
CA ALA A 13 -10.17 29.42 37.20
C ALA A 13 -9.48 29.01 38.50
N LEU A 14 -10.22 29.05 39.59
CA LEU A 14 -9.81 28.58 40.90
C LEU A 14 -9.92 27.04 40.92
N ALA A 15 -8.78 26.33 40.96
CA ALA A 15 -8.74 24.90 41.17
C ALA A 15 -9.08 24.63 42.66
N VAL A 16 -10.27 24.14 42.91
CA VAL A 16 -10.67 23.59 44.23
C VAL A 16 -10.10 22.17 44.34
N THR A 17 -9.02 22.02 45.07
CA THR A 17 -8.56 20.71 45.56
C THR A 17 -9.52 20.26 46.69
N ALA A 18 -10.51 19.46 46.33
CA ALA A 18 -11.27 18.69 47.30
C ALA A 18 -10.40 17.54 47.79
N GLY A 19 -9.87 17.68 49.02
CA GLY A 19 -9.27 16.57 49.74
C GLY A 19 -10.32 15.52 50.02
N LEU A 20 -10.33 14.41 49.28
CA LEU A 20 -11.06 13.21 49.69
C LEU A 20 -10.30 12.56 50.84
N ALA A 21 -10.84 12.73 52.06
CA ALA A 21 -10.52 11.84 53.17
C ALA A 21 -10.96 10.42 52.75
N GLY A 22 -9.98 9.59 52.41
CA GLY A 22 -10.18 8.19 52.11
C GLY A 22 -10.70 7.48 53.35
N THR A 23 -12.01 7.22 53.41
CA THR A 23 -12.49 6.07 54.13
C THR A 23 -11.93 4.85 53.41
N LEU A 24 -10.99 4.18 54.06
CA LEU A 24 -10.60 2.80 53.71
C LEU A 24 -11.88 1.95 53.85
N LEU A 25 -12.66 1.86 52.77
CA LEU A 25 -13.53 0.72 52.58
C LEU A 25 -12.55 -0.47 52.48
N SER A 26 -12.48 -1.26 53.54
CA SER A 26 -11.97 -2.60 53.46
C SER A 26 -12.80 -3.26 52.36
N THR A 27 -12.24 -3.37 51.17
CA THR A 27 -12.74 -4.29 50.16
C THR A 27 -12.58 -5.65 50.79
N GLY A 28 -13.67 -6.17 51.37
CA GLY A 28 -13.73 -7.58 51.71
C GLY A 28 -13.34 -8.30 50.43
N THR A 29 -12.27 -9.06 50.50
CA THR A 29 -11.87 -9.95 49.41
C THR A 29 -13.11 -10.74 49.06
N ALA A 30 -13.58 -10.63 47.81
CA ALA A 30 -14.68 -11.44 47.33
C ALA A 30 -14.24 -12.90 47.54
N SER A 31 -14.84 -13.58 48.47
CA SER A 31 -14.60 -14.98 48.77
C SER A 31 -15.22 -15.77 47.63
N ALA A 32 -14.39 -16.22 46.71
CA ALA A 32 -14.73 -17.10 45.60
C ALA A 32 -13.67 -18.20 45.56
N ALA A 33 -13.90 -19.32 44.90
CA ALA A 33 -12.89 -20.33 44.74
C ALA A 33 -12.98 -21.00 43.35
N SER A 34 -11.85 -21.35 42.76
CA SER A 34 -11.77 -22.01 41.44
C SER A 34 -12.52 -23.33 41.41
N VAL A 35 -12.97 -23.75 40.23
CA VAL A 35 -13.60 -25.07 40.02
C VAL A 35 -12.69 -26.20 40.55
N GLY A 36 -11.36 -26.07 40.35
CA GLY A 36 -10.39 -27.05 40.84
C GLY A 36 -10.34 -27.15 42.37
N THR A 37 -10.55 -26.06 43.12
CA THR A 37 -10.65 -26.06 44.57
C THR A 37 -11.98 -26.68 45.03
N TRP A 38 -13.09 -26.36 44.36
CA TRP A 38 -14.36 -27.03 44.59
C TRP A 38 -14.33 -28.52 44.31
N ASP A 39 -13.56 -28.98 43.31
CA ASP A 39 -13.34 -30.41 43.06
C ASP A 39 -12.62 -31.10 44.22
N LYS A 40 -11.64 -30.44 44.83
CA LYS A 40 -10.97 -30.98 46.03
C LYS A 40 -11.91 -31.07 47.23
N VAL A 41 -12.79 -30.05 47.42
CA VAL A 41 -13.84 -30.10 48.46
C VAL A 41 -14.77 -31.27 48.18
N ALA A 42 -15.28 -31.42 46.95
CA ALA A 42 -16.16 -32.50 46.56
C ALA A 42 -15.50 -33.88 46.71
N GLN A 43 -14.22 -33.99 46.33
CA GLN A 43 -13.45 -35.23 46.54
C GLN A 43 -13.37 -35.61 48.03
N CYS A 44 -13.25 -34.63 48.89
CA CYS A 44 -13.22 -34.86 50.36
C CYS A 44 -14.60 -35.16 50.96
N GLU A 45 -15.65 -34.49 50.50
CA GLU A 45 -17.01 -34.60 51.04
C GLU A 45 -17.79 -35.82 50.53
N SER A 46 -17.62 -36.17 49.25
CA SER A 46 -18.44 -37.14 48.55
C SER A 46 -17.63 -38.13 47.70
N GLY A 47 -16.31 -38.07 47.77
CA GLY A 47 -15.48 -38.84 46.84
C GLY A 47 -15.52 -38.36 45.39
N GLY A 48 -15.99 -37.10 45.17
CA GLY A 48 -16.11 -36.49 43.86
C GLY A 48 -17.41 -36.83 43.12
N ASP A 49 -18.37 -37.49 43.77
CA ASP A 49 -19.68 -37.82 43.18
C ASP A 49 -20.67 -36.65 43.39
N TRP A 50 -20.97 -35.94 42.34
CA TRP A 50 -21.87 -34.79 42.35
C TRP A 50 -23.36 -35.15 42.45
N THR A 51 -23.69 -36.47 42.36
CA THR A 51 -25.06 -36.98 42.40
C THR A 51 -25.37 -37.74 43.69
N VAL A 52 -24.39 -37.84 44.59
CA VAL A 52 -24.51 -38.67 45.80
C VAL A 52 -25.51 -38.12 46.81
N ILE A 53 -26.18 -39.05 47.48
CA ILE A 53 -26.96 -38.80 48.71
C ILE A 53 -26.20 -39.44 49.85
N SER A 54 -25.98 -38.69 50.95
CA SER A 54 -25.33 -39.25 52.13
C SER A 54 -26.08 -40.46 52.68
N ALA A 55 -25.38 -41.38 53.34
CA ALA A 55 -25.97 -42.61 53.85
C ALA A 55 -27.13 -42.41 54.85
N ASN A 56 -27.17 -41.25 55.55
CA ASN A 56 -28.23 -40.85 56.43
C ASN A 56 -29.39 -40.11 55.77
N GLY A 57 -29.27 -39.83 54.43
CA GLY A 57 -30.26 -39.13 53.62
C GLY A 57 -30.42 -37.63 53.93
N LEU A 58 -29.47 -37.01 54.64
CA LEU A 58 -29.58 -35.63 55.09
C LEU A 58 -28.77 -34.63 54.26
N TYR A 59 -27.76 -35.10 53.48
CA TYR A 59 -26.87 -34.29 52.67
C TYR A 59 -26.85 -34.75 51.22
N PHE A 60 -26.75 -33.79 50.29
CA PHE A 60 -27.00 -34.02 48.88
C PHE A 60 -25.92 -33.40 48.01
N GLY A 61 -25.55 -34.10 46.95
CA GLY A 61 -24.64 -33.68 45.91
C GLY A 61 -23.16 -33.75 46.29
N GLY A 62 -22.27 -33.34 45.38
CA GLY A 62 -20.82 -33.39 45.54
C GLY A 62 -20.30 -32.63 46.75
N LEU A 63 -20.95 -31.54 47.12
CA LEU A 63 -20.57 -30.65 48.22
C LEU A 63 -21.39 -30.88 49.48
N GLN A 64 -22.21 -31.93 49.53
CA GLN A 64 -22.96 -32.38 50.68
C GLN A 64 -23.85 -31.30 51.33
N PHE A 65 -24.67 -30.60 50.51
CA PHE A 65 -25.61 -29.61 50.99
C PHE A 65 -26.72 -30.24 51.84
N SER A 66 -27.04 -29.62 52.97
CA SER A 66 -28.32 -29.87 53.61
C SER A 66 -29.48 -29.28 52.78
N ALA A 67 -30.70 -29.87 52.91
CA ALA A 67 -31.86 -29.33 52.20
C ALA A 67 -32.15 -27.86 52.58
N SER A 68 -31.92 -27.49 53.87
CA SER A 68 -32.10 -26.12 54.35
C SER A 68 -31.07 -25.15 53.73
N THR A 69 -29.80 -25.55 53.66
CA THR A 69 -28.74 -24.71 53.02
C THR A 69 -29.00 -24.55 51.53
N TRP A 70 -29.32 -25.65 50.83
CA TRP A 70 -29.64 -25.58 49.40
C TRP A 70 -30.77 -24.61 49.10
N ASN A 71 -31.89 -24.73 49.84
CA ASN A 71 -33.04 -23.84 49.67
C ASN A 71 -32.72 -22.40 50.10
N GLY A 72 -32.04 -22.23 51.26
CA GLY A 72 -31.75 -20.92 51.83
C GLY A 72 -30.85 -20.04 50.95
N PHE A 73 -29.97 -20.66 50.14
CA PHE A 73 -29.08 -19.96 49.21
C PHE A 73 -29.58 -19.97 47.76
N GLY A 74 -30.85 -20.39 47.56
CA GLY A 74 -31.53 -20.29 46.25
C GLY A 74 -31.26 -21.43 45.31
N GLY A 75 -30.77 -22.58 45.77
CA GLY A 75 -30.47 -23.75 44.95
C GLY A 75 -31.71 -24.36 44.29
N THR A 76 -32.90 -24.18 44.91
CA THR A 76 -34.17 -24.63 44.33
C THR A 76 -34.55 -23.98 43.02
N ALA A 77 -33.91 -22.87 42.62
CA ALA A 77 -34.02 -22.31 41.27
C ALA A 77 -33.42 -23.21 40.18
N TYR A 78 -32.48 -24.08 40.54
CA TYR A 78 -31.86 -25.04 39.64
C TYR A 78 -32.46 -26.43 39.74
N ALA A 79 -32.57 -26.98 40.96
CA ALA A 79 -33.13 -28.28 41.21
C ALA A 79 -33.70 -28.37 42.63
N ALA A 80 -34.66 -29.29 42.87
CA ALA A 80 -35.28 -29.45 44.20
C ALA A 80 -34.29 -29.85 45.30
N ARG A 81 -33.18 -30.50 44.94
CA ARG A 81 -32.06 -30.90 45.82
C ARG A 81 -30.75 -30.78 45.07
N ALA A 82 -29.63 -30.67 45.77
CA ALA A 82 -28.32 -30.47 45.19
C ALA A 82 -27.84 -31.65 44.32
N ASP A 83 -28.15 -32.91 44.70
CA ASP A 83 -27.80 -34.11 43.93
C ASP A 83 -28.48 -34.19 42.54
N LEU A 84 -29.53 -33.41 42.33
CA LEU A 84 -30.26 -33.30 41.06
C LEU A 84 -29.79 -32.13 40.20
N ALA A 85 -28.97 -31.25 40.74
CA ALA A 85 -28.38 -30.13 40.06
C ALA A 85 -27.03 -30.51 39.41
N THR A 86 -26.69 -29.83 38.35
CA THR A 86 -25.37 -29.99 37.71
C THR A 86 -24.24 -29.54 38.64
N LYS A 87 -23.01 -30.04 38.41
CA LYS A 87 -21.81 -29.59 39.12
C LYS A 87 -21.69 -28.07 39.15
N LYS A 88 -21.91 -27.41 38.00
CA LYS A 88 -21.83 -25.94 37.88
C LYS A 88 -22.85 -25.25 38.83
N GLU A 89 -24.07 -25.72 38.82
CA GLU A 89 -25.15 -25.15 39.66
C GLU A 89 -24.86 -25.35 41.14
N GLN A 90 -24.32 -26.51 41.52
CA GLN A 90 -23.92 -26.77 42.92
C GLN A 90 -22.80 -25.81 43.34
N ILE A 91 -21.77 -25.60 42.49
CA ILE A 91 -20.68 -24.66 42.77
C ILE A 91 -21.20 -23.23 42.89
N LEU A 92 -22.10 -22.80 41.99
CA LEU A 92 -22.69 -21.43 42.05
C LEU A 92 -23.44 -21.18 43.34
N ILE A 93 -24.09 -22.20 43.93
CA ILE A 93 -24.72 -22.08 45.24
C ILE A 93 -23.67 -22.13 46.37
N ALA A 94 -22.64 -22.97 46.20
CA ALA A 94 -21.53 -23.05 47.17
C ALA A 94 -20.79 -21.72 47.31
N GLU A 95 -20.58 -21.00 46.22
CA GLU A 95 -20.02 -19.64 46.21
C GLU A 95 -20.85 -18.66 47.07
N LYS A 96 -22.18 -18.74 47.00
CA LYS A 96 -23.04 -17.91 47.82
C LYS A 96 -22.92 -18.30 49.31
N VAL A 97 -22.78 -19.59 49.60
CA VAL A 97 -22.55 -20.08 50.97
C VAL A 97 -21.17 -19.63 51.46
N LEU A 98 -20.12 -19.81 50.65
CA LEU A 98 -18.75 -19.41 50.98
C LEU A 98 -18.68 -17.92 51.29
N LYS A 99 -19.34 -17.09 50.51
CA LYS A 99 -19.40 -15.63 50.73
C LYS A 99 -20.03 -15.23 52.06
N VAL A 100 -20.99 -16.00 52.57
CA VAL A 100 -21.73 -15.66 53.79
C VAL A 100 -21.17 -16.39 55.02
N GLN A 101 -20.77 -17.65 54.89
CA GLN A 101 -20.40 -18.51 55.99
C GLN A 101 -18.88 -18.81 56.04
N GLY A 102 -18.15 -18.41 55.00
CA GLY A 102 -16.72 -18.74 54.86
C GLY A 102 -16.48 -20.24 54.61
N GLU A 103 -15.20 -20.63 54.59
CA GLU A 103 -14.77 -22.04 54.44
C GLU A 103 -15.29 -22.96 55.55
N GLY A 104 -15.68 -22.38 56.69
CA GLY A 104 -16.26 -23.08 57.84
C GLY A 104 -17.59 -23.79 57.51
N ALA A 105 -18.25 -23.48 56.42
CA ALA A 105 -19.40 -24.23 55.91
C ALA A 105 -19.03 -25.68 55.54
N TRP A 106 -17.77 -25.94 55.22
CA TRP A 106 -17.13 -27.25 54.99
C TRP A 106 -15.96 -27.42 55.97
N PRO A 107 -16.23 -27.64 57.27
CA PRO A 107 -15.26 -27.43 58.34
C PRO A 107 -14.04 -28.35 58.29
N ARG A 108 -14.15 -29.50 57.63
CA ARG A 108 -13.04 -30.43 57.40
C ARG A 108 -12.44 -30.28 56.01
N CYS A 109 -13.29 -30.21 55.00
CA CYS A 109 -12.86 -30.29 53.62
C CYS A 109 -12.52 -28.91 53.03
N GLY A 110 -13.10 -27.81 53.53
CA GLY A 110 -12.76 -26.45 53.13
C GLY A 110 -11.30 -26.10 53.40
N PRO A 111 -10.84 -26.13 54.66
CA PRO A 111 -9.42 -25.90 54.96
C PRO A 111 -8.47 -26.88 54.29
N ALA A 112 -8.86 -28.16 54.16
CA ALA A 112 -8.03 -29.16 53.46
C ALA A 112 -7.86 -28.90 51.97
N ALA A 113 -8.78 -28.19 51.37
CA ALA A 113 -8.73 -27.76 49.99
C ALA A 113 -8.12 -26.35 49.77
N ASN A 114 -7.77 -25.64 50.85
CA ASN A 114 -7.40 -24.21 50.88
C ASN A 114 -8.52 -23.32 50.30
N LEU A 115 -9.77 -23.62 50.65
CA LEU A 115 -10.96 -22.94 50.12
C LEU A 115 -11.00 -21.46 50.47
N GLY A 116 -10.49 -21.09 51.65
CA GLY A 116 -10.44 -19.70 52.12
C GLY A 116 -9.34 -18.84 51.47
N ASP A 117 -8.33 -19.49 50.90
CA ASP A 117 -7.19 -18.81 50.28
C ASP A 117 -7.30 -18.70 48.75
N ASP A 118 -8.26 -19.42 48.15
CA ASP A 118 -8.54 -19.35 46.72
C ASP A 118 -9.61 -18.27 46.47
N HIS A 119 -9.24 -17.29 45.68
CA HIS A 119 -10.11 -16.14 45.35
C HIS A 119 -10.46 -16.08 43.86
N ALA A 120 -10.25 -17.16 43.10
CA ALA A 120 -10.56 -17.24 41.69
C ALA A 120 -12.05 -17.49 41.47
N ASP A 121 -12.70 -16.68 40.63
CA ASP A 121 -14.07 -16.93 40.19
C ASP A 121 -14.15 -18.26 39.43
N PRO A 122 -14.99 -19.26 39.88
CA PRO A 122 -15.10 -20.55 39.21
C PRO A 122 -15.71 -20.46 37.79
N TYR A 123 -16.54 -19.46 37.57
CA TYR A 123 -17.24 -19.24 36.29
C TYR A 123 -17.33 -17.75 36.00
N PRO A 124 -16.19 -17.12 35.70
CA PRO A 124 -16.18 -15.70 35.40
C PRO A 124 -17.13 -15.38 34.26
N ASP A 125 -17.82 -14.26 34.35
CA ASP A 125 -18.69 -13.80 33.28
C ASP A 125 -17.89 -13.67 32.00
N PRO A 126 -18.41 -14.15 30.86
CA PRO A 126 -17.76 -13.96 29.59
C PRO A 126 -17.49 -12.48 29.35
N VAL A 127 -16.30 -12.15 28.88
CA VAL A 127 -15.92 -10.80 28.47
C VAL A 127 -15.71 -10.76 26.96
N PRO A 128 -15.98 -9.62 26.32
CA PRO A 128 -15.74 -9.51 24.88
C PRO A 128 -14.25 -9.67 24.54
N PRO A 129 -13.92 -10.32 23.43
CA PRO A 129 -12.53 -10.48 22.97
C PRO A 129 -11.92 -9.14 22.59
N VAL A 130 -10.59 -9.01 22.77
CA VAL A 130 -9.81 -7.83 22.37
C VAL A 130 -8.99 -8.18 21.14
N SER A 131 -9.07 -7.33 20.11
CA SER A 131 -8.42 -7.53 18.83
C SER A 131 -7.32 -6.49 18.61
N ARG A 132 -6.23 -6.89 17.92
CA ARG A 132 -5.15 -6.01 17.48
C ARG A 132 -4.73 -6.40 16.07
N VAL A 133 -4.58 -5.41 15.17
CA VAL A 133 -3.96 -5.60 13.86
C VAL A 133 -2.47 -5.89 14.03
N VAL A 134 -1.98 -6.92 13.35
CA VAL A 134 -0.56 -7.33 13.32
C VAL A 134 0.08 -7.00 11.98
N GLY A 135 -0.66 -7.14 10.91
CA GLY A 135 -0.23 -6.80 9.55
C GLY A 135 -1.38 -6.22 8.71
N PRO A 136 -1.06 -5.31 7.82
CA PRO A 136 0.25 -4.72 7.53
C PRO A 136 0.76 -3.81 8.66
N SER A 137 2.07 -3.53 8.68
CA SER A 137 2.66 -2.53 9.58
C SER A 137 2.24 -1.12 9.16
N SER A 138 2.23 -0.18 10.10
CA SER A 138 1.92 1.21 9.79
C SER A 138 2.90 1.77 8.75
N GLY A 139 2.34 2.43 7.72
CA GLY A 139 3.12 3.01 6.63
C GLY A 139 3.57 2.02 5.55
N THR A 140 3.18 0.74 5.62
CA THR A 140 3.43 -0.23 4.54
C THR A 140 2.80 0.27 3.24
N VAL A 141 3.57 0.26 2.14
CA VAL A 141 3.04 0.45 0.78
C VAL A 141 2.71 -0.92 0.20
N ALA A 142 1.45 -1.13 -0.10
CA ALA A 142 0.87 -2.37 -0.57
C ALA A 142 0.50 -2.29 -2.05
N THR A 143 0.78 -3.33 -2.81
CA THR A 143 0.37 -3.50 -4.21
C THR A 143 -0.15 -4.91 -4.44
N GLY A 144 -1.14 -5.07 -5.32
CA GLY A 144 -1.73 -6.38 -5.62
C GLY A 144 -2.41 -6.99 -4.39
N THR A 145 -2.28 -8.29 -4.19
CA THR A 145 -2.89 -9.00 -3.06
C THR A 145 -1.96 -9.06 -1.86
N ILE A 146 -2.43 -8.57 -0.71
CA ILE A 146 -1.72 -8.62 0.57
C ILE A 146 -2.50 -9.45 1.59
N THR A 147 -1.82 -9.83 2.69
CA THR A 147 -2.48 -10.49 3.83
C THR A 147 -2.69 -9.49 4.96
N LEU A 148 -3.95 -9.28 5.34
CA LEU A 148 -4.28 -8.63 6.61
C LEU A 148 -4.20 -9.68 7.71
N SER A 149 -3.58 -9.35 8.84
CA SER A 149 -3.43 -10.26 9.97
C SER A 149 -3.71 -9.57 11.30
N ALA A 150 -4.24 -10.34 12.24
CA ALA A 150 -4.59 -9.85 13.58
C ALA A 150 -4.30 -10.89 14.65
N SER A 151 -4.06 -10.41 15.87
CA SER A 151 -4.10 -11.21 17.09
C SER A 151 -5.34 -10.87 17.89
N VAL A 152 -5.96 -11.90 18.47
CA VAL A 152 -7.15 -11.77 19.30
C VAL A 152 -6.92 -12.47 20.63
N THR A 153 -7.21 -11.79 21.73
CA THR A 153 -7.15 -12.35 23.08
C THR A 153 -8.54 -12.34 23.71
N ASP A 154 -8.84 -13.38 24.43
CA ASP A 154 -10.05 -13.48 25.24
C ASP A 154 -9.65 -14.01 26.63
N ALA A 155 -10.10 -13.34 27.69
CA ALA A 155 -9.68 -13.68 29.05
C ALA A 155 -10.44 -14.89 29.61
N VAL A 156 -11.62 -15.21 29.07
CA VAL A 156 -12.54 -16.22 29.61
C VAL A 156 -13.04 -17.18 28.56
N GLY A 157 -13.26 -16.69 27.32
CA GLY A 157 -13.79 -17.44 26.20
C GLY A 157 -12.74 -17.85 25.19
N THR A 158 -13.20 -18.38 24.06
CA THR A 158 -12.37 -18.70 22.89
C THR A 158 -12.82 -17.84 21.72
N PRO A 159 -11.95 -17.05 21.11
CA PRO A 159 -12.30 -16.34 19.90
C PRO A 159 -12.67 -17.31 18.77
N THR A 160 -13.76 -17.08 18.06
CA THR A 160 -14.29 -17.97 17.01
C THR A 160 -14.24 -17.38 15.62
N ARG A 161 -14.14 -16.06 15.51
CA ARG A 161 -13.99 -15.35 14.23
C ARG A 161 -13.45 -13.95 14.43
N ALA A 162 -12.78 -13.45 13.39
CA ALA A 162 -12.36 -12.05 13.30
C ALA A 162 -12.76 -11.48 11.92
N THR A 163 -13.41 -10.31 11.91
CA THR A 163 -13.78 -9.58 10.70
C THR A 163 -12.86 -8.37 10.55
N PHE A 164 -12.25 -8.26 9.37
CA PHE A 164 -11.36 -7.17 9.00
C PHE A 164 -12.13 -6.10 8.22
N TYR A 165 -11.81 -4.86 8.50
CA TYR A 165 -12.40 -3.68 7.85
C TYR A 165 -11.28 -2.81 7.31
N VAL A 166 -11.47 -2.28 6.12
CA VAL A 166 -10.64 -1.22 5.53
C VAL A 166 -11.53 0.00 5.35
N ASP A 167 -11.12 1.14 5.90
CA ASP A 167 -11.88 2.40 5.92
C ASP A 167 -13.33 2.22 6.40
N GLY A 168 -13.52 1.31 7.35
CA GLY A 168 -14.83 0.99 7.93
C GLY A 168 -15.68 0.01 7.10
N VAL A 169 -15.23 -0.41 5.93
CA VAL A 169 -15.91 -1.41 5.08
C VAL A 169 -15.35 -2.81 5.37
N ALA A 170 -16.21 -3.79 5.61
CA ALA A 170 -15.77 -5.17 5.84
C ALA A 170 -15.19 -5.77 4.55
N VAL A 171 -13.93 -6.25 4.62
CA VAL A 171 -13.20 -6.82 3.48
C VAL A 171 -13.00 -8.32 3.57
N GLY A 172 -13.20 -8.90 4.76
CA GLY A 172 -13.10 -10.36 4.93
C GLY A 172 -13.34 -10.78 6.37
N THR A 173 -13.65 -12.06 6.55
CA THR A 173 -13.84 -12.70 7.86
C THR A 173 -13.11 -14.03 7.88
N ASP A 174 -12.26 -14.21 8.89
CA ASP A 174 -11.64 -15.50 9.22
C ASP A 174 -12.40 -16.15 10.36
N THR A 175 -12.76 -17.43 10.21
CA THR A 175 -13.57 -18.23 11.19
C THR A 175 -12.74 -19.30 11.89
N GLY A 176 -11.44 -19.11 12.02
CA GLY A 176 -10.57 -19.98 12.80
C GLY A 176 -10.80 -19.87 14.32
N SER A 177 -10.18 -20.77 15.06
CA SER A 177 -10.12 -20.72 16.52
C SER A 177 -8.78 -20.13 16.99
N GLY A 178 -8.66 -18.79 16.96
CA GLY A 178 -7.48 -17.98 17.26
C GLY A 178 -6.36 -18.58 18.13
N PRO A 179 -5.31 -17.82 18.44
CA PRO A 179 -5.27 -16.38 18.61
C PRO A 179 -4.93 -15.55 17.35
N SER A 180 -4.60 -16.21 16.23
CA SER A 180 -4.19 -15.51 15.01
C SER A 180 -5.22 -15.68 13.90
N TYR A 181 -5.54 -14.57 13.23
CA TYR A 181 -6.53 -14.51 12.15
C TYR A 181 -5.94 -13.77 10.96
N SER A 182 -6.35 -14.15 9.74
CA SER A 182 -5.89 -13.47 8.53
C SER A 182 -6.88 -13.56 7.38
N VAL A 183 -6.90 -12.55 6.52
CA VAL A 183 -7.64 -12.54 5.26
C VAL A 183 -6.77 -11.96 4.15
N ALA A 184 -6.99 -12.42 2.92
CA ALA A 184 -6.40 -11.80 1.74
C ALA A 184 -7.19 -10.54 1.36
N LEU A 185 -6.49 -9.47 1.01
CA LEU A 185 -7.04 -8.23 0.48
C LEU A 185 -6.42 -7.97 -0.89
N ASP A 186 -7.25 -7.88 -1.90
CA ASP A 186 -6.85 -7.37 -3.21
C ASP A 186 -6.86 -5.83 -3.17
N THR A 187 -5.67 -5.23 -3.06
CA THR A 187 -5.52 -3.78 -2.95
C THR A 187 -5.87 -3.06 -4.24
N THR A 188 -5.92 -3.74 -5.40
CA THR A 188 -6.31 -3.13 -6.69
C THR A 188 -7.77 -2.68 -6.70
N THR A 189 -8.59 -3.17 -5.77
CA THR A 189 -9.98 -2.75 -5.57
C THR A 189 -10.12 -1.46 -4.76
N LEU A 190 -9.02 -0.98 -4.18
CA LEU A 190 -8.95 0.27 -3.42
C LEU A 190 -8.37 1.39 -4.30
N ALA A 191 -8.76 2.62 -4.04
CA ALA A 191 -8.08 3.77 -4.62
C ALA A 191 -6.64 3.83 -4.11
N ASP A 192 -5.69 4.36 -4.91
CA ASP A 192 -4.35 4.61 -4.38
C ASP A 192 -4.39 5.69 -3.30
N GLY A 193 -3.70 5.44 -2.20
CA GLY A 193 -3.69 6.36 -1.08
C GLY A 193 -3.55 5.70 0.28
N SER A 194 -3.89 6.46 1.32
CA SER A 194 -3.85 5.99 2.71
C SER A 194 -5.16 5.33 3.10
N HIS A 195 -5.07 4.10 3.57
CA HIS A 195 -6.17 3.31 4.08
C HIS A 195 -5.93 2.94 5.54
N THR A 196 -7.00 2.66 6.27
CA THR A 196 -6.91 2.24 7.67
C THR A 196 -7.56 0.87 7.85
N VAL A 197 -6.77 -0.10 8.30
CA VAL A 197 -7.30 -1.42 8.67
C VAL A 197 -7.65 -1.46 10.16
N THR A 198 -8.81 -2.03 10.47
CA THR A 198 -9.27 -2.36 11.81
C THR A 198 -9.82 -3.79 11.83
N VAL A 199 -9.90 -4.38 13.00
CA VAL A 199 -10.41 -5.74 13.17
C VAL A 199 -11.34 -5.82 14.38
N ARG A 200 -12.37 -6.67 14.29
CA ARG A 200 -13.30 -6.97 15.36
C ARG A 200 -13.52 -8.47 15.47
N ALA A 201 -13.44 -9.01 16.68
CA ALA A 201 -13.63 -10.43 16.93
C ALA A 201 -14.90 -10.75 17.69
N VAL A 202 -15.31 -12.02 17.62
CA VAL A 202 -16.42 -12.61 18.35
C VAL A 202 -15.94 -13.90 19.01
N ASN A 203 -16.36 -14.16 20.26
CA ASN A 203 -16.02 -15.37 20.99
C ASN A 203 -17.12 -16.45 20.90
N ASP A 204 -16.86 -17.59 21.53
CA ASP A 204 -17.77 -18.76 21.59
C ASP A 204 -19.05 -18.48 22.41
N ALA A 205 -19.04 -17.48 23.31
CA ALA A 205 -20.22 -16.99 23.99
C ALA A 205 -21.07 -16.02 23.14
N GLY A 206 -20.65 -15.73 21.88
CA GLY A 206 -21.33 -14.81 20.97
C GLY A 206 -21.09 -13.33 21.27
N GLN A 207 -20.17 -13.03 22.17
CA GLN A 207 -19.85 -11.64 22.51
C GLN A 207 -18.94 -11.04 21.44
N THR A 208 -19.27 -9.81 21.06
CA THR A 208 -18.52 -9.04 20.06
C THR A 208 -17.65 -8.01 20.76
N GLY A 209 -16.35 -8.05 20.49
CA GLY A 209 -15.37 -7.09 21.00
C GLY A 209 -15.46 -5.72 20.35
N PRO A 210 -14.75 -4.72 20.89
CA PRO A 210 -14.60 -3.43 20.24
C PRO A 210 -13.79 -3.58 18.93
N LEU A 211 -13.87 -2.57 18.05
CA LEU A 211 -12.90 -2.44 16.97
C LEU A 211 -11.51 -2.22 17.57
N SER A 212 -10.50 -2.80 16.94
CA SER A 212 -9.10 -2.52 17.28
C SER A 212 -8.74 -1.07 16.99
N ASP A 213 -7.58 -0.63 17.49
CA ASP A 213 -6.92 0.55 16.98
C ASP A 213 -6.67 0.37 15.47
N GLY A 214 -6.81 1.47 14.73
CA GLY A 214 -6.57 1.48 13.28
C GLY A 214 -5.07 1.49 12.96
N VAL A 215 -4.68 0.68 11.99
CA VAL A 215 -3.33 0.71 11.42
C VAL A 215 -3.41 1.26 10.01
N ALA A 216 -2.71 2.36 9.75
CA ALA A 216 -2.66 2.99 8.44
C ALA A 216 -1.65 2.26 7.53
N PHE A 217 -2.05 1.96 6.31
CA PHE A 217 -1.19 1.48 5.23
C PHE A 217 -1.49 2.26 3.96
N LEU A 218 -0.64 2.14 2.96
CA LEU A 218 -0.73 2.87 1.71
C LEU A 218 -0.92 1.88 0.56
N THR A 219 -1.74 2.22 -0.42
CA THR A 219 -1.83 1.48 -1.68
C THR A 219 -1.22 2.30 -2.81
N ALA A 220 -0.51 1.64 -3.74
CA ALA A 220 0.12 2.25 -4.90
C ALA A 220 0.08 1.26 -6.07
N ASN A 221 -1.12 1.00 -6.58
CA ASN A 221 -1.36 0.02 -7.64
C ASN A 221 -1.19 0.61 -9.05
N ARG A 222 -1.13 1.95 -9.16
CA ARG A 222 -0.90 2.61 -10.44
C ARG A 222 0.48 2.25 -11.00
N ALA A 223 0.53 1.86 -12.26
CA ALA A 223 1.78 1.71 -12.97
C ALA A 223 2.45 3.09 -13.08
N SER A 224 3.65 3.23 -12.50
CA SER A 224 4.48 4.41 -12.75
C SER A 224 4.98 4.32 -14.19
N THR A 225 4.69 5.31 -15.02
CA THR A 225 5.28 5.48 -16.34
C THR A 225 6.72 5.98 -16.19
N THR A 226 7.60 5.63 -17.10
CA THR A 226 9.05 5.76 -16.93
C THR A 226 9.66 7.00 -17.55
N GLN A 227 8.92 7.79 -18.33
CA GLN A 227 9.35 9.09 -18.86
C GLN A 227 8.35 10.15 -18.48
N SER A 228 8.81 11.12 -17.70
CA SER A 228 7.98 12.11 -17.02
C SER A 228 8.54 13.51 -17.18
N THR A 229 9.48 13.69 -18.10
CA THR A 229 10.23 14.93 -18.26
C THR A 229 10.27 15.31 -19.71
N GLY A 230 10.39 16.58 -19.92
CA GLY A 230 10.58 17.17 -21.24
C GLY A 230 10.70 18.68 -21.14
N ASP A 231 11.28 19.28 -22.15
CA ASP A 231 11.34 20.74 -22.28
C ASP A 231 9.98 21.29 -22.73
N PHE A 232 9.01 21.34 -21.79
CA PHE A 232 7.65 21.81 -22.09
C PHE A 232 7.58 23.30 -22.42
N ASN A 233 8.63 24.06 -22.12
CA ASN A 233 8.62 25.50 -22.32
C ASN A 233 9.55 25.95 -23.47
N GLY A 234 10.43 25.10 -23.98
CA GLY A 234 11.36 25.37 -25.08
C GLY A 234 12.58 26.17 -24.63
N ASP A 235 13.01 26.06 -23.36
CA ASP A 235 14.16 26.82 -22.83
C ASP A 235 15.47 26.00 -22.81
N GLY A 236 15.44 24.77 -23.30
CA GLY A 236 16.58 23.85 -23.37
C GLY A 236 16.88 23.14 -22.05
N LYS A 237 15.96 23.14 -21.10
CA LYS A 237 16.03 22.36 -19.86
C LYS A 237 14.76 21.56 -19.67
N ASP A 238 14.93 20.32 -19.27
CA ASP A 238 13.78 19.48 -18.99
C ASP A 238 13.01 19.97 -17.73
N ASP A 239 11.70 20.00 -17.86
CA ASP A 239 10.73 20.23 -16.81
C ASP A 239 10.13 18.91 -16.32
N ILE A 240 9.39 18.92 -15.23
CA ILE A 240 8.62 17.75 -14.78
C ILE A 240 7.13 18.06 -14.90
N ALA A 241 6.39 17.23 -15.63
CA ALA A 241 4.94 17.31 -15.68
C ALA A 241 4.29 16.24 -14.78
N VAL A 242 3.12 16.60 -14.23
CA VAL A 242 2.33 15.74 -13.35
C VAL A 242 0.87 15.79 -13.78
N LEU A 243 0.31 14.64 -14.16
CA LEU A 243 -1.13 14.49 -14.26
C LEU A 243 -1.68 14.23 -12.86
N TYR A 244 -2.49 15.18 -12.36
CA TYR A 244 -2.98 15.16 -10.98
C TYR A 244 -4.46 14.83 -10.94
N ASP A 245 -4.83 13.85 -10.13
CA ASP A 245 -6.21 13.50 -9.84
C ASP A 245 -6.80 14.41 -8.75
N ASN A 246 -7.78 15.21 -9.14
CA ASN A 246 -8.57 16.04 -8.22
C ASN A 246 -9.83 15.31 -7.71
N GLY A 247 -9.97 14.02 -8.01
CA GLY A 247 -11.09 13.19 -7.60
C GLY A 247 -12.39 13.44 -8.35
N GLN A 248 -13.46 12.83 -7.86
CA GLN A 248 -14.80 13.01 -8.42
C GLN A 248 -15.37 14.38 -8.04
N ALA A 249 -16.11 14.99 -8.95
CA ALA A 249 -16.85 16.21 -8.69
C ALA A 249 -17.91 16.00 -7.60
N THR A 250 -18.05 16.95 -6.69
CA THR A 250 -18.98 16.86 -5.55
C THR A 250 -20.45 16.72 -5.95
N ASP A 251 -20.80 17.14 -7.17
CA ASP A 251 -22.13 17.00 -7.78
C ASP A 251 -22.32 15.69 -8.55
N GLY A 252 -21.30 14.81 -8.55
CA GLY A 252 -21.31 13.53 -9.24
C GLY A 252 -21.23 13.64 -10.78
N THR A 253 -20.96 14.83 -11.33
CA THR A 253 -20.97 15.06 -12.80
C THR A 253 -19.75 14.49 -13.52
N GLY A 254 -18.75 13.94 -12.80
CA GLY A 254 -17.59 13.32 -13.42
C GLY A 254 -16.32 13.47 -12.59
N PHE A 255 -15.21 13.07 -13.18
CA PHE A 255 -13.86 13.14 -12.58
C PHE A 255 -13.17 14.44 -12.98
N ARG A 256 -12.29 14.91 -12.09
CA ARG A 256 -11.51 16.13 -12.27
C ARG A 256 -10.04 15.79 -12.27
N SER A 257 -9.33 16.21 -13.31
CA SER A 257 -7.88 16.04 -13.42
C SER A 257 -7.25 17.33 -13.91
N ALA A 258 -5.99 17.52 -13.57
CA ALA A 258 -5.21 18.68 -13.99
C ALA A 258 -3.79 18.26 -14.37
N LEU A 259 -3.22 18.93 -15.36
CA LEU A 259 -1.83 18.82 -15.74
C LEU A 259 -1.05 19.98 -15.12
N TRP A 260 -0.04 19.65 -14.32
CA TRP A 260 0.83 20.60 -13.65
C TRP A 260 2.25 20.45 -14.15
N THR A 261 3.02 21.53 -14.18
CA THR A 261 4.46 21.48 -14.45
C THR A 261 5.26 22.09 -13.32
N PHE A 262 6.39 21.48 -13.02
CA PHE A 262 7.48 22.02 -12.23
C PHE A 262 8.55 22.46 -13.23
N THR A 263 8.58 23.76 -13.55
CA THR A 263 9.54 24.30 -14.50
C THR A 263 10.93 24.34 -13.89
N SER A 264 11.90 23.82 -14.61
CA SER A 264 13.30 23.88 -14.18
C SER A 264 13.83 25.32 -14.21
N THR A 265 14.68 25.61 -13.25
CA THR A 265 15.41 26.90 -13.15
C THR A 265 16.92 26.72 -13.39
N GLY A 266 17.34 25.51 -13.79
CA GLY A 266 18.75 25.11 -13.88
C GLY A 266 19.34 24.70 -12.53
N THR A 267 18.99 25.38 -11.43
CA THR A 267 19.49 25.06 -10.08
C THR A 267 18.46 24.32 -9.22
N GLY A 268 17.23 24.24 -9.68
CA GLY A 268 16.13 23.58 -8.99
C GLY A 268 14.83 23.68 -9.79
N PHE A 269 13.69 23.64 -9.12
CA PHE A 269 12.39 23.75 -9.76
C PHE A 269 11.57 24.89 -9.16
N GLY A 270 10.83 25.58 -10.00
CA GLY A 270 9.80 26.50 -9.57
C GLY A 270 8.65 25.78 -8.83
N ALA A 271 7.79 26.55 -8.17
CA ALA A 271 6.55 26.00 -7.64
C ALA A 271 5.70 25.44 -8.78
N PRO A 272 4.95 24.32 -8.56
CA PRO A 272 4.13 23.73 -9.61
C PRO A 272 3.07 24.72 -10.11
N VAL A 273 2.93 24.80 -11.41
CA VAL A 273 1.94 25.64 -12.09
C VAL A 273 0.93 24.76 -12.80
N LYS A 274 -0.35 24.96 -12.52
CA LYS A 274 -1.42 24.27 -13.23
C LYS A 274 -1.48 24.81 -14.66
N LYS A 275 -1.23 23.95 -15.64
CA LYS A 275 -1.16 24.28 -17.06
C LYS A 275 -2.42 23.91 -17.82
N TRP A 276 -3.16 22.94 -17.32
CA TRP A 276 -4.46 22.52 -17.84
C TRP A 276 -5.30 21.91 -16.72
N ASP A 277 -6.62 22.04 -16.79
CA ASP A 277 -7.58 21.21 -16.07
C ASP A 277 -8.85 20.99 -16.92
N ASN A 278 -9.46 19.83 -16.79
CA ASN A 278 -10.59 19.46 -17.63
C ASN A 278 -11.85 20.30 -17.39
N VAL A 279 -11.99 20.90 -16.21
CA VAL A 279 -13.15 21.73 -15.85
C VAL A 279 -13.06 23.09 -16.55
N SER A 280 -11.94 23.81 -16.36
CA SER A 280 -11.72 25.12 -16.98
C SER A 280 -11.61 25.03 -18.50
N ALA A 281 -11.06 23.94 -19.02
CA ALA A 281 -10.95 23.69 -20.45
C ALA A 281 -12.26 23.25 -21.11
N GLY A 282 -13.30 22.93 -20.32
CA GLY A 282 -14.55 22.38 -20.85
C GLY A 282 -14.40 21.02 -21.54
N SER A 283 -13.36 20.25 -21.17
CA SER A 283 -13.02 18.97 -21.79
C SER A 283 -13.85 17.79 -21.24
N GLY A 284 -14.88 18.06 -20.44
CA GLY A 284 -15.74 17.04 -19.85
C GLY A 284 -15.07 16.31 -18.67
N SER A 285 -15.52 15.11 -18.38
CA SER A 285 -14.97 14.26 -17.31
C SER A 285 -13.65 13.64 -17.75
N TRP A 286 -12.60 13.82 -16.96
CA TRP A 286 -11.29 13.18 -17.18
C TRP A 286 -10.83 12.51 -15.89
N ASN A 287 -10.63 11.21 -15.92
CA ASN A 287 -10.17 10.43 -14.78
C ASN A 287 -8.69 10.07 -14.92
N ALA A 288 -7.85 10.60 -14.05
CA ALA A 288 -6.42 10.30 -14.06
C ALA A 288 -6.14 8.79 -13.84
N ASP A 289 -6.95 8.09 -13.04
CA ASP A 289 -6.83 6.64 -12.82
C ASP A 289 -6.97 5.79 -14.10
N ARG A 290 -7.56 6.38 -15.14
CA ARG A 290 -7.76 5.75 -16.45
C ARG A 290 -6.72 6.21 -17.48
N SER A 291 -5.67 6.87 -17.04
CA SER A 291 -4.62 7.47 -17.87
C SER A 291 -3.29 6.76 -17.65
N LYS A 292 -2.56 6.49 -18.72
CA LYS A 292 -1.12 6.21 -18.71
C LYS A 292 -0.47 7.29 -19.54
N VAL A 293 0.54 7.93 -19.01
CA VAL A 293 1.10 9.18 -19.54
C VAL A 293 2.56 9.02 -19.94
N THR A 294 2.99 9.78 -20.95
CA THR A 294 4.38 9.90 -21.37
C THR A 294 4.58 11.24 -22.07
N ALA A 295 5.81 11.71 -22.14
CA ALA A 295 6.18 12.99 -22.74
C ALA A 295 7.08 12.82 -23.96
N GLY A 296 7.14 13.84 -24.80
CA GLY A 296 8.03 13.97 -25.92
C GLY A 296 7.56 14.99 -26.95
N ASP A 297 8.46 15.44 -27.80
CA ASP A 297 8.13 16.35 -28.92
C ASP A 297 7.45 15.56 -30.05
N TYR A 298 6.12 15.38 -29.93
CA TYR A 298 5.35 14.64 -30.92
C TYR A 298 5.09 15.45 -32.20
N ASN A 299 5.24 16.75 -32.16
CA ASN A 299 4.94 17.61 -33.30
C ASN A 299 6.19 18.15 -34.02
N GLY A 300 7.37 18.00 -33.43
CA GLY A 300 8.64 18.45 -33.99
C GLY A 300 8.85 19.97 -33.86
N ASP A 301 8.24 20.62 -32.86
CA ASP A 301 8.34 22.08 -32.68
C ASP A 301 9.40 22.50 -31.64
N GLY A 302 10.14 21.52 -31.11
CA GLY A 302 11.19 21.72 -30.12
C GLY A 302 10.67 21.94 -28.70
N LYS A 303 9.40 21.63 -28.45
CA LYS A 303 8.80 21.59 -27.10
C LYS A 303 8.12 20.26 -26.88
N ASP A 304 8.38 19.68 -25.74
CA ASP A 304 7.76 18.40 -25.41
C ASP A 304 6.25 18.56 -25.10
N ASP A 305 5.51 17.62 -25.63
CA ASP A 305 4.08 17.45 -25.49
C ASP A 305 3.78 16.34 -24.47
N VAL A 306 2.50 16.12 -24.12
CA VAL A 306 2.08 14.99 -23.29
C VAL A 306 1.16 14.07 -24.07
N ALA A 307 1.48 12.79 -24.14
CA ALA A 307 0.60 11.75 -24.65
C ALA A 307 -0.05 10.95 -23.53
N VAL A 308 -1.33 10.59 -23.73
CA VAL A 308 -2.12 9.84 -22.75
C VAL A 308 -2.82 8.68 -23.43
N LEU A 309 -2.48 7.46 -23.03
CA LEU A 309 -3.25 6.28 -23.37
C LEU A 309 -4.39 6.16 -22.34
N TYR A 310 -5.63 6.37 -22.79
CA TYR A 310 -6.80 6.52 -21.93
C TYR A 310 -7.77 5.34 -22.07
N ASP A 311 -8.21 4.78 -20.92
CA ASP A 311 -9.26 3.78 -20.88
C ASP A 311 -10.63 4.44 -21.07
N GLN A 312 -11.26 4.20 -22.21
CA GLN A 312 -12.62 4.66 -22.52
C GLN A 312 -13.71 3.72 -21.95
N GLY A 313 -13.30 2.58 -21.37
CA GLY A 313 -14.19 1.58 -20.78
C GLY A 313 -14.60 0.48 -21.77
N THR A 314 -15.85 0.09 -21.70
CA THR A 314 -16.41 -0.98 -22.55
C THR A 314 -17.33 -0.36 -23.60
N SER A 315 -17.14 -0.75 -24.85
CA SER A 315 -17.98 -0.32 -25.96
C SER A 315 -19.41 -0.93 -25.87
N GLN A 316 -20.33 -0.41 -26.64
CA GLN A 316 -21.70 -0.95 -26.71
C GLN A 316 -21.74 -2.41 -27.23
N THR A 317 -20.70 -2.84 -27.94
CA THR A 317 -20.55 -4.22 -28.43
C THR A 317 -19.81 -5.14 -27.44
N GLY A 318 -19.44 -4.63 -26.26
CA GLY A 318 -18.77 -5.39 -25.20
C GLY A 318 -17.25 -5.47 -25.32
N GLY A 319 -16.64 -4.89 -26.36
CA GLY A 319 -15.17 -4.81 -26.51
C GLY A 319 -14.54 -3.75 -25.60
N ARG A 320 -13.30 -3.96 -25.19
CA ARG A 320 -12.53 -2.95 -24.48
C ARG A 320 -12.17 -1.80 -25.41
N TRP A 321 -12.29 -0.59 -24.91
CA TRP A 321 -12.10 0.63 -25.68
C TRP A 321 -11.02 1.51 -25.07
N THR A 322 -9.96 1.75 -25.83
CA THR A 322 -8.80 2.57 -25.44
C THR A 322 -8.55 3.62 -26.51
N ALA A 323 -8.16 4.82 -26.09
CA ALA A 323 -7.81 5.91 -27.01
C ALA A 323 -6.45 6.52 -26.63
N LEU A 324 -5.72 6.98 -27.64
CA LEU A 324 -4.52 7.79 -27.50
C LEU A 324 -4.87 9.27 -27.69
N TRP A 325 -4.50 10.09 -26.73
CA TRP A 325 -4.70 11.54 -26.71
C TRP A 325 -3.37 12.25 -26.63
N SER A 326 -3.27 13.46 -27.17
CA SER A 326 -2.14 14.36 -26.96
C SER A 326 -2.56 15.71 -26.42
N PHE A 327 -1.72 16.29 -25.58
CA PHE A 327 -1.78 17.65 -25.08
C PHE A 327 -0.57 18.38 -25.65
N THR A 328 -0.77 19.19 -26.67
CA THR A 328 0.32 19.93 -27.31
C THR A 328 0.76 21.10 -26.44
N SER A 329 2.06 21.18 -26.19
CA SER A 329 2.64 22.32 -25.47
C SER A 329 2.57 23.60 -26.30
N THR A 330 2.31 24.70 -25.62
CA THR A 330 2.34 26.04 -26.18
C THR A 330 3.55 26.86 -25.67
N GLY A 331 4.46 26.20 -24.93
CA GLY A 331 5.56 26.85 -24.21
C GLY A 331 5.13 27.54 -22.90
N THR A 332 3.87 27.89 -22.76
CA THR A 332 3.31 28.55 -21.55
C THR A 332 2.25 27.69 -20.86
N GLY A 333 1.70 26.69 -21.52
CA GLY A 333 0.69 25.78 -21.06
C GLY A 333 0.48 24.66 -22.06
N PHE A 334 -0.66 23.94 -21.93
CA PHE A 334 -1.04 22.90 -22.87
C PHE A 334 -2.36 23.25 -23.55
N GLY A 335 -2.46 22.94 -24.83
CA GLY A 335 -3.70 22.98 -25.58
C GLY A 335 -4.76 22.00 -25.02
N ALA A 336 -5.99 22.12 -25.51
CA ALA A 336 -7.01 21.13 -25.19
C ALA A 336 -6.56 19.74 -25.71
N PRO A 337 -6.84 18.65 -24.95
CA PRO A 337 -6.47 17.30 -25.40
C PRO A 337 -7.16 16.96 -26.72
N ALA A 338 -6.38 16.45 -27.65
CA ALA A 338 -6.84 15.97 -28.95
C ALA A 338 -6.77 14.46 -28.99
N LYS A 339 -7.89 13.81 -29.32
CA LYS A 339 -7.89 12.35 -29.58
C LYS A 339 -7.19 12.08 -30.90
N LYS A 340 -6.16 11.25 -30.88
CA LYS A 340 -5.30 10.93 -31.99
C LYS A 340 -5.53 9.54 -32.56
N TRP A 341 -5.99 8.63 -31.72
CA TRP A 341 -6.33 7.27 -32.12
C TRP A 341 -7.35 6.70 -31.17
N ASP A 342 -8.19 5.78 -31.64
CA ASP A 342 -8.99 4.93 -30.78
C ASP A 342 -9.20 3.53 -31.37
N SER A 343 -9.30 2.55 -30.48
CA SER A 343 -9.36 1.15 -30.86
C SER A 343 -10.67 0.75 -31.54
N LEU A 344 -11.76 1.50 -31.41
CA LEU A 344 -13.02 1.22 -32.09
C LEU A 344 -12.95 1.59 -33.59
N GLU A 345 -12.21 2.64 -33.92
CA GLU A 345 -12.03 3.06 -35.31
C GLU A 345 -11.16 2.06 -36.10
N SER A 346 -10.27 1.35 -35.40
CA SER A 346 -9.45 0.27 -35.98
C SER A 346 -10.12 -1.10 -36.00
N ALA A 347 -11.37 -1.18 -35.53
CA ALA A 347 -12.15 -2.42 -35.36
C ALA A 347 -11.51 -3.47 -34.43
N ASP A 348 -10.56 -3.05 -33.61
CA ASP A 348 -9.85 -3.90 -32.65
C ASP A 348 -10.33 -3.62 -31.21
N SER A 349 -10.36 -4.66 -30.39
CA SER A 349 -10.52 -4.49 -28.95
C SER A 349 -9.15 -4.30 -28.31
N TRP A 350 -8.95 -3.16 -27.63
CA TRP A 350 -7.71 -2.86 -26.94
C TRP A 350 -7.97 -2.63 -25.45
N ASP A 351 -7.41 -3.48 -24.62
CA ASP A 351 -7.55 -3.38 -23.17
C ASP A 351 -6.43 -2.51 -22.59
N TRP A 352 -6.78 -1.31 -22.14
CA TRP A 352 -5.86 -0.37 -21.53
C TRP A 352 -5.09 -0.98 -20.34
N SER A 353 -5.74 -1.82 -19.52
CA SER A 353 -5.12 -2.42 -18.35
C SER A 353 -3.92 -3.31 -18.69
N ARG A 354 -3.90 -3.87 -19.90
CA ARG A 354 -2.86 -4.77 -20.43
C ARG A 354 -1.71 -4.03 -21.11
N SER A 355 -1.70 -2.71 -21.09
CA SER A 355 -0.72 -1.86 -21.78
C SER A 355 0.29 -1.28 -20.80
N LYS A 356 1.56 -1.22 -21.18
CA LYS A 356 2.59 -0.37 -20.57
C LYS A 356 3.11 0.56 -21.65
N ILE A 357 3.24 1.86 -21.34
CA ILE A 357 3.56 2.91 -22.30
C ILE A 357 4.97 3.44 -22.09
N THR A 358 5.63 3.82 -23.15
CA THR A 358 6.89 4.58 -23.18
C THR A 358 6.90 5.46 -24.42
N SER A 359 7.87 6.37 -24.55
CA SER A 359 8.04 7.22 -25.71
C SER A 359 9.51 7.31 -26.12
N GLY A 360 9.77 7.61 -27.37
CA GLY A 360 11.09 7.78 -27.94
C GLY A 360 11.01 8.02 -29.43
N ASP A 361 12.02 8.61 -30.04
CA ASP A 361 12.17 8.73 -31.50
C ASP A 361 12.62 7.38 -32.08
N PHE A 362 11.65 6.46 -32.26
CA PHE A 362 11.98 5.10 -32.68
C PHE A 362 12.33 4.99 -34.18
N ASP A 363 11.97 5.96 -34.99
CA ASP A 363 12.34 5.90 -36.43
C ASP A 363 13.44 6.88 -36.82
N GLY A 364 13.92 7.71 -35.91
CA GLY A 364 15.05 8.63 -36.13
C GLY A 364 14.67 9.84 -36.99
N ASP A 365 13.37 10.22 -36.98
CA ASP A 365 12.89 11.34 -37.80
C ASP A 365 12.87 12.68 -37.04
N GLY A 366 13.33 12.69 -35.78
CA GLY A 366 13.40 13.85 -34.91
C GLY A 366 12.09 14.16 -34.18
N ARG A 367 11.11 13.29 -34.26
CA ARG A 367 9.86 13.37 -33.48
C ARG A 367 9.69 12.17 -32.59
N THR A 368 9.18 12.42 -31.41
CA THR A 368 8.91 11.36 -30.47
C THR A 368 7.69 10.53 -30.89
N ASP A 369 7.83 9.21 -30.83
CA ASP A 369 6.78 8.21 -31.03
C ASP A 369 6.26 7.67 -29.69
N VAL A 370 5.13 6.93 -29.70
CA VAL A 370 4.63 6.24 -28.51
C VAL A 370 4.77 4.73 -28.69
N GLY A 371 5.48 4.10 -27.76
CA GLY A 371 5.63 2.65 -27.66
C GLY A 371 4.67 2.05 -26.62
N VAL A 372 4.09 0.89 -26.92
CA VAL A 372 3.22 0.15 -26.00
C VAL A 372 3.62 -1.31 -25.93
N LEU A 373 4.05 -1.76 -24.76
CA LEU A 373 4.19 -3.18 -24.47
C LEU A 373 2.84 -3.72 -24.01
N TYR A 374 2.28 -4.64 -24.79
CA TYR A 374 0.93 -5.15 -24.61
C TYR A 374 0.94 -6.63 -24.18
N ASP A 375 0.23 -6.94 -23.10
CA ASP A 375 -0.01 -8.30 -22.63
C ASP A 375 -1.16 -8.95 -23.40
N ASN A 376 -0.86 -9.96 -24.21
CA ASN A 376 -1.87 -10.77 -24.92
C ASN A 376 -2.38 -11.95 -24.08
N GLY A 377 -1.94 -12.10 -22.83
CA GLY A 377 -2.30 -13.20 -21.95
C GLY A 377 -1.48 -14.46 -22.22
N GLN A 378 -2.09 -15.62 -22.05
CA GLN A 378 -1.43 -16.92 -22.28
C GLN A 378 -1.98 -17.59 -23.54
N ASN A 379 -1.10 -18.25 -24.30
CA ASN A 379 -1.49 -19.11 -25.41
C ASN A 379 -2.02 -20.48 -24.91
N ALA A 380 -2.46 -21.34 -25.82
CA ALA A 380 -2.98 -22.66 -25.49
C ALA A 380 -1.95 -23.60 -24.84
N ALA A 381 -0.64 -23.29 -24.96
CA ALA A 381 0.44 -24.03 -24.32
C ALA A 381 0.74 -23.53 -22.89
N GLY A 382 0.10 -22.43 -22.48
CA GLY A 382 0.31 -21.78 -21.19
C GLY A 382 1.46 -20.76 -21.19
N ASP A 383 2.08 -20.47 -22.33
CA ASP A 383 3.11 -19.45 -22.43
C ASP A 383 2.50 -18.05 -22.44
N PHE A 384 3.10 -17.12 -21.74
CA PHE A 384 2.74 -15.71 -21.79
C PHE A 384 3.08 -15.12 -23.16
N VAL A 385 2.17 -14.32 -23.68
CA VAL A 385 2.27 -13.67 -25.00
C VAL A 385 2.30 -12.17 -24.81
N THR A 386 3.38 -11.54 -25.23
CA THR A 386 3.62 -10.10 -25.15
C THR A 386 3.98 -9.56 -26.51
N ALA A 387 3.50 -8.36 -26.85
CA ALA A 387 3.83 -7.67 -28.09
C ALA A 387 4.24 -6.22 -27.81
N LEU A 388 5.18 -5.71 -28.60
CA LEU A 388 5.52 -4.29 -28.66
C LEU A 388 4.82 -3.68 -29.87
N TRP A 389 4.09 -2.59 -29.63
CA TRP A 389 3.39 -1.78 -30.63
C TRP A 389 4.00 -0.38 -30.64
N SER A 390 4.00 0.28 -31.79
CA SER A 390 4.37 1.67 -31.94
C SER A 390 3.28 2.47 -32.64
N PHE A 391 3.03 3.67 -32.12
CA PHE A 391 2.25 4.73 -32.74
C PHE A 391 3.26 5.78 -33.21
N ARG A 392 3.57 5.78 -34.51
CA ARG A 392 4.50 6.71 -35.11
C ARG A 392 3.90 8.11 -35.18
N SER A 393 4.64 9.11 -34.75
CA SER A 393 4.25 10.50 -34.95
C SER A 393 4.38 10.92 -36.42
N THR A 394 3.43 11.74 -36.85
CA THR A 394 3.41 12.38 -38.19
C THR A 394 3.65 13.88 -38.10
N GLY A 395 3.91 14.41 -36.90
CA GLY A 395 4.03 15.84 -36.60
C GLY A 395 2.69 16.54 -36.34
N THR A 396 1.59 16.03 -36.86
CA THR A 396 0.25 16.58 -36.63
C THR A 396 -0.69 15.55 -35.97
N ASP A 397 -0.36 14.27 -36.14
CA ASP A 397 -1.17 13.16 -35.64
C ASP A 397 -0.27 11.96 -35.35
N PHE A 398 -0.87 10.84 -34.92
CA PHE A 398 -0.19 9.55 -34.84
C PHE A 398 -0.73 8.63 -35.93
N ALA A 399 0.16 7.89 -36.58
CA ALA A 399 -0.23 6.77 -37.43
C ALA A 399 -0.93 5.69 -36.61
N ALA A 400 -1.71 4.84 -37.25
CA ALA A 400 -2.32 3.69 -36.60
C ALA A 400 -1.27 2.82 -35.90
N ALA A 401 -1.64 2.21 -34.78
CA ALA A 401 -0.76 1.29 -34.05
C ALA A 401 -0.26 0.17 -34.96
N VAL A 402 1.05 -0.05 -34.96
CA VAL A 402 1.69 -1.14 -35.69
C VAL A 402 2.39 -2.05 -34.70
N LYS A 403 2.07 -3.35 -34.78
CA LYS A 403 2.81 -4.35 -34.00
C LYS A 403 4.22 -4.51 -34.58
N LYS A 404 5.22 -4.20 -33.80
CA LYS A 404 6.63 -4.21 -34.18
C LYS A 404 7.35 -5.50 -33.74
N TRP A 405 6.90 -6.11 -32.69
CA TRP A 405 7.46 -7.34 -32.17
C TRP A 405 6.41 -8.13 -31.39
N ASP A 406 6.49 -9.45 -31.39
CA ASP A 406 5.87 -10.34 -30.41
C ASP A 406 6.74 -11.57 -30.16
N ASN A 407 6.69 -12.10 -28.94
CA ASN A 407 7.55 -13.21 -28.55
C ASN A 407 7.18 -14.55 -29.21
N VAL A 408 5.97 -14.71 -29.70
CA VAL A 408 5.51 -15.95 -30.35
C VAL A 408 6.04 -16.05 -31.78
N SER A 409 5.79 -15.01 -32.60
CA SER A 409 6.22 -15.00 -34.00
C SER A 409 7.75 -15.01 -34.14
N THR A 410 8.45 -14.46 -33.16
CA THR A 410 9.92 -14.39 -33.16
C THR A 410 10.59 -15.56 -32.44
N GLY A 411 9.83 -16.44 -31.80
CA GLY A 411 10.36 -17.58 -31.03
C GLY A 411 11.19 -17.16 -29.81
N SER A 412 10.90 -15.97 -29.24
CA SER A 412 11.64 -15.42 -28.08
C SER A 412 11.24 -16.05 -26.74
N GLY A 413 10.48 -17.13 -26.75
CA GLY A 413 10.01 -17.85 -25.55
C GLY A 413 8.81 -17.19 -24.89
N SER A 414 8.50 -17.63 -23.67
CA SER A 414 7.39 -17.08 -22.88
C SER A 414 7.80 -15.76 -22.25
N TRP A 415 7.07 -14.69 -22.54
CA TRP A 415 7.37 -13.34 -22.06
C TRP A 415 6.13 -12.71 -21.40
N ASN A 416 6.21 -12.46 -20.10
CA ASN A 416 5.11 -11.88 -19.31
C ASN A 416 5.29 -10.36 -19.17
N ALA A 417 4.39 -9.57 -19.74
CA ALA A 417 4.43 -8.12 -19.66
C ALA A 417 4.36 -7.58 -18.21
N ASP A 418 3.70 -8.29 -17.28
CA ASP A 418 3.63 -7.87 -15.87
C ASP A 418 4.99 -7.88 -15.17
N ARG A 419 5.92 -8.68 -15.69
CA ARG A 419 7.30 -8.76 -15.19
C ARG A 419 8.25 -7.73 -15.78
N ALA A 420 7.76 -6.81 -16.61
CA ALA A 420 8.54 -5.80 -17.32
C ALA A 420 8.34 -4.41 -16.69
N LYS A 421 9.44 -3.65 -16.54
CA LYS A 421 9.45 -2.19 -16.40
C LYS A 421 10.14 -1.64 -17.64
N LEU A 422 9.51 -0.66 -18.29
CA LEU A 422 10.01 -0.07 -19.53
C LEU A 422 10.87 1.15 -19.23
N VAL A 423 11.87 1.34 -20.07
CA VAL A 423 12.61 2.57 -20.29
C VAL A 423 12.83 2.71 -21.79
N ALA A 424 13.03 3.91 -22.29
CA ALA A 424 13.41 4.12 -23.69
C ALA A 424 14.53 5.14 -23.79
N GLY A 425 15.26 5.10 -24.89
CA GLY A 425 16.33 6.02 -25.23
C GLY A 425 17.31 5.41 -26.21
N ASP A 426 18.14 6.25 -26.79
CA ASP A 426 19.20 5.82 -27.72
C ASP A 426 20.35 5.15 -26.95
N PHE A 427 20.17 3.85 -26.66
CA PHE A 427 21.23 3.06 -26.01
C PHE A 427 22.39 2.74 -26.97
N GLY A 428 22.12 2.82 -28.27
CA GLY A 428 23.11 2.54 -29.33
C GLY A 428 24.00 3.72 -29.65
N GLY A 429 23.53 4.94 -29.49
CA GLY A 429 24.15 6.17 -29.98
C GLY A 429 24.00 6.31 -31.51
N ASP A 430 22.92 5.77 -32.08
CA ASP A 430 22.70 5.78 -33.54
C ASP A 430 21.59 6.78 -33.95
N GLY A 431 21.08 7.57 -33.00
CA GLY A 431 20.07 8.59 -33.21
C GLY A 431 18.65 8.04 -33.26
N LYS A 432 18.45 6.78 -32.87
CA LYS A 432 17.12 6.17 -32.72
C LYS A 432 16.94 5.62 -31.32
N ASP A 433 15.82 5.92 -30.73
CA ASP A 433 15.52 5.40 -29.40
C ASP A 433 15.16 3.90 -29.47
N ASP A 434 15.70 3.17 -28.52
CA ASP A 434 15.45 1.76 -28.28
C ASP A 434 14.44 1.57 -27.12
N VAL A 435 13.91 0.36 -26.96
CA VAL A 435 13.10 0.00 -25.78
C VAL A 435 13.91 -0.90 -24.86
N GLY A 436 14.18 -0.41 -23.66
CA GLY A 436 14.78 -1.16 -22.56
C GLY A 436 13.72 -1.79 -21.66
N VAL A 437 13.97 -3.02 -21.23
CA VAL A 437 13.07 -3.77 -20.36
C VAL A 437 13.84 -4.32 -19.17
N LEU A 438 13.60 -3.75 -17.99
CA LEU A 438 14.05 -4.35 -16.73
C LEU A 438 13.06 -5.46 -16.35
N TYR A 439 13.50 -6.72 -16.47
CA TYR A 439 12.63 -7.89 -16.40
C TYR A 439 12.85 -8.75 -15.15
N ASN A 440 11.74 -9.17 -14.52
CA ASN A 440 11.75 -10.08 -13.38
C ASN A 440 11.79 -11.55 -13.85
N ASN A 441 12.94 -12.19 -13.73
CA ASN A 441 13.10 -13.62 -14.05
C ASN A 441 12.68 -14.55 -12.89
N GLY A 442 12.18 -13.98 -11.78
CA GLY A 442 11.73 -14.75 -10.62
C GLY A 442 12.83 -15.01 -9.60
N GLN A 443 12.73 -16.14 -8.92
CA GLN A 443 13.65 -16.52 -7.86
C GLN A 443 14.24 -17.92 -8.15
N GLN A 444 15.54 -18.09 -7.92
CA GLN A 444 16.22 -19.40 -7.99
C GLN A 444 15.88 -20.26 -6.77
N ALA A 445 16.23 -21.54 -6.85
CA ALA A 445 16.00 -22.51 -5.77
C ALA A 445 16.73 -22.17 -4.47
N ASP A 446 17.84 -21.42 -4.55
CA ASP A 446 18.61 -20.93 -3.40
C ASP A 446 18.06 -19.64 -2.78
N GLY A 447 16.94 -19.12 -3.30
CA GLY A 447 16.32 -17.88 -2.84
C GLY A 447 16.84 -16.61 -3.53
N THR A 448 17.78 -16.71 -4.47
CA THR A 448 18.32 -15.57 -5.22
C THR A 448 17.27 -15.00 -6.18
N ASN A 449 16.90 -13.73 -6.01
CA ASN A 449 16.05 -13.03 -6.96
C ASN A 449 16.84 -12.71 -8.22
N VAL A 450 16.22 -12.92 -9.39
CA VAL A 450 16.86 -12.76 -10.70
C VAL A 450 16.18 -11.63 -11.48
N THR A 451 16.96 -10.60 -11.78
CA THR A 451 16.54 -9.46 -12.60
C THR A 451 17.49 -9.33 -13.79
N ALA A 452 16.95 -9.02 -14.96
CA ALA A 452 17.73 -8.80 -16.16
C ALA A 452 17.30 -7.52 -16.87
N LEU A 453 18.25 -6.87 -17.54
CA LEU A 453 18.01 -5.80 -18.50
C LEU A 453 18.06 -6.37 -19.91
N TRP A 454 17.02 -6.14 -20.68
CA TRP A 454 16.90 -6.50 -22.09
C TRP A 454 16.71 -5.24 -22.92
N THR A 455 17.15 -5.24 -24.17
CA THR A 455 16.84 -4.19 -25.13
C THR A 455 16.21 -4.79 -26.39
N LEU A 456 15.22 -4.09 -26.92
CA LEU A 456 14.70 -4.22 -28.26
C LEU A 456 15.23 -3.01 -29.03
N THR A 457 16.27 -3.22 -29.83
CA THR A 457 16.94 -2.14 -30.57
C THR A 457 16.12 -1.74 -31.78
N SER A 458 15.92 -0.44 -31.96
CA SER A 458 15.23 0.08 -33.14
C SER A 458 16.08 -0.03 -34.38
N THR A 459 15.45 -0.34 -35.51
CA THR A 459 16.03 -0.32 -36.84
C THR A 459 15.56 0.90 -37.66
N GLY A 460 14.78 1.78 -37.04
CA GLY A 460 14.09 2.89 -37.72
C GLY A 460 12.76 2.50 -38.36
N THR A 461 12.54 1.21 -38.64
CA THR A 461 11.29 0.70 -39.22
C THR A 461 10.66 -0.38 -38.37
N ASP A 462 11.45 -1.08 -37.56
CA ASP A 462 11.04 -2.19 -36.73
C ASP A 462 11.94 -2.29 -35.50
N PHE A 463 11.74 -3.28 -34.64
CA PHE A 463 12.61 -3.59 -33.52
C PHE A 463 13.24 -4.98 -33.67
N THR A 464 14.49 -5.10 -33.23
CA THR A 464 15.16 -6.41 -33.15
C THR A 464 14.49 -7.29 -32.08
N ASN A 465 14.77 -8.59 -32.12
CA ASN A 465 14.43 -9.47 -31.00
C ASN A 465 15.12 -9.00 -29.72
N PRO A 466 14.48 -9.16 -28.54
CA PRO A 466 15.08 -8.73 -27.29
C PRO A 466 16.43 -9.40 -27.05
N SER A 467 17.43 -8.58 -26.80
CA SER A 467 18.78 -8.98 -26.44
C SER A 467 19.01 -8.75 -24.94
N LYS A 468 19.41 -9.80 -24.22
CA LYS A 468 19.75 -9.66 -22.80
C LYS A 468 21.11 -8.96 -22.68
N LYS A 469 21.12 -7.81 -22.05
CA LYS A 469 22.31 -6.96 -21.87
C LYS A 469 22.95 -7.12 -20.50
N TRP A 470 22.17 -7.45 -19.51
CA TRP A 470 22.66 -7.66 -18.16
C TRP A 470 21.73 -8.59 -17.38
N ASP A 471 22.27 -9.38 -16.47
CA ASP A 471 21.53 -10.01 -15.35
C ASP A 471 22.46 -10.15 -14.13
N ASN A 472 21.84 -10.11 -12.93
CA ASN A 472 22.59 -10.13 -11.69
C ASN A 472 23.26 -11.48 -11.38
N VAL A 473 22.83 -12.57 -12.01
CA VAL A 473 23.38 -13.91 -11.77
C VAL A 473 24.64 -14.13 -12.59
N SER A 474 24.58 -13.91 -13.91
CA SER A 474 25.74 -14.09 -14.81
C SER A 474 26.88 -13.12 -14.49
N THR A 475 26.55 -11.97 -13.92
CA THR A 475 27.54 -10.94 -13.52
C THR A 475 27.97 -11.04 -12.06
N SER A 476 27.48 -12.06 -11.33
CA SER A 476 27.80 -12.29 -9.90
C SER A 476 27.47 -11.12 -8.97
N TYR A 477 26.41 -10.37 -9.31
CA TYR A 477 25.96 -9.21 -8.52
C TYR A 477 25.12 -9.59 -7.29
N GLY A 478 24.94 -10.90 -7.04
CA GLY A 478 24.11 -11.40 -5.94
C GLY A 478 22.62 -11.34 -6.25
N SER A 479 21.79 -11.27 -5.22
CA SER A 479 20.34 -11.23 -5.36
C SER A 479 19.89 -9.81 -5.68
N TRP A 480 19.21 -9.63 -6.81
CA TRP A 480 18.63 -8.34 -7.22
C TRP A 480 17.12 -8.46 -7.37
N ASN A 481 16.38 -7.81 -6.48
CA ASN A 481 14.92 -7.91 -6.47
C ASN A 481 14.29 -6.84 -7.37
N TRP A 482 13.65 -7.26 -8.44
CA TRP A 482 12.96 -6.40 -9.39
C TRP A 482 11.88 -5.51 -8.73
N ASN A 483 11.13 -6.05 -7.73
CA ASN A 483 10.10 -5.30 -7.02
C ASN A 483 10.67 -4.11 -6.23
N ARG A 484 11.96 -4.17 -5.86
CA ARG A 484 12.69 -3.11 -5.15
C ARG A 484 13.34 -2.09 -6.06
N SER A 485 13.18 -2.23 -7.37
CA SER A 485 13.81 -1.38 -8.38
C SER A 485 12.79 -0.41 -8.98
N LYS A 486 13.15 0.86 -9.10
CA LYS A 486 12.43 1.85 -9.91
C LYS A 486 13.39 2.32 -10.99
N ALA A 487 13.02 2.09 -12.26
CA ALA A 487 13.88 2.38 -13.40
C ALA A 487 13.53 3.73 -14.03
N THR A 488 14.55 4.40 -14.57
CA THR A 488 14.46 5.56 -15.43
C THR A 488 15.60 5.51 -16.44
N ALA A 489 15.61 6.35 -17.46
CA ALA A 489 16.67 6.40 -18.47
C ALA A 489 17.09 7.85 -18.75
N GLY A 490 18.35 8.03 -19.14
CA GLY A 490 18.92 9.31 -19.52
C GLY A 490 20.43 9.20 -19.73
N ASP A 491 21.01 10.10 -20.46
CA ASP A 491 22.48 10.18 -20.61
C ASP A 491 23.09 10.79 -19.34
N PHE A 492 23.35 9.92 -18.32
CA PHE A 492 23.87 10.39 -17.03
C PHE A 492 25.38 10.74 -17.07
N ASN A 493 26.08 10.34 -18.10
CA ASN A 493 27.52 10.55 -18.18
C ASN A 493 27.93 11.60 -19.23
N GLY A 494 27.02 12.03 -20.12
CA GLY A 494 27.26 13.03 -21.17
C GLY A 494 27.98 12.48 -22.37
N ASP A 495 27.87 11.16 -22.64
CA ASP A 495 28.58 10.55 -23.78
C ASP A 495 27.71 10.40 -25.04
N GLY A 496 26.48 10.93 -25.00
CA GLY A 496 25.52 10.92 -26.10
C GLY A 496 24.74 9.62 -26.23
N ARG A 497 24.85 8.70 -25.26
CA ARG A 497 24.04 7.47 -25.19
C ARG A 497 23.20 7.45 -23.94
N THR A 498 22.02 6.95 -24.08
CA THR A 498 21.12 6.78 -22.93
C THR A 498 21.60 5.64 -22.02
N ASP A 499 21.71 5.92 -20.74
CA ASP A 499 21.99 4.97 -19.65
C ASP A 499 20.68 4.55 -18.95
N VAL A 500 20.73 3.51 -18.10
CA VAL A 500 19.61 3.11 -17.24
C VAL A 500 19.91 3.44 -15.79
N GLY A 501 19.07 4.28 -15.16
CA GLY A 501 19.08 4.62 -13.75
C GLY A 501 18.13 3.74 -12.95
N ILE A 502 18.55 3.28 -11.77
CA ILE A 502 17.69 2.46 -10.88
C ILE A 502 17.77 3.00 -9.46
N LEU A 503 16.65 3.53 -8.95
CA LEU A 503 16.49 3.74 -7.52
C LEU A 503 16.09 2.41 -6.88
N TYR A 504 17.00 1.86 -6.06
CA TYR A 504 16.85 0.55 -5.45
C TYR A 504 16.56 0.66 -3.96
N ASP A 505 15.54 -0.06 -3.50
CA ASP A 505 15.18 -0.21 -2.10
C ASP A 505 16.08 -1.25 -1.42
N ASN A 506 16.97 -0.81 -0.53
CA ASN A 506 17.82 -1.71 0.27
C ASN A 506 17.09 -2.26 1.51
N GLY A 507 15.84 -1.83 1.76
CA GLY A 507 15.05 -2.21 2.92
C GLY A 507 15.33 -1.36 4.15
N GLU A 508 15.00 -1.91 5.30
CA GLU A 508 15.15 -1.24 6.60
C GLU A 508 16.44 -1.68 7.30
N ALA A 509 17.21 -0.73 7.79
CA ALA A 509 18.37 -0.98 8.62
C ALA A 509 17.96 -1.45 10.04
N ALA A 510 18.89 -2.02 10.79
CA ALA A 510 18.65 -2.51 12.14
C ALA A 510 18.16 -1.43 13.14
N ASP A 511 18.35 -0.17 12.82
CA ASP A 511 17.89 0.99 13.60
C ASP A 511 16.54 1.56 13.13
N GLY A 512 15.84 0.86 12.23
CA GLY A 512 14.50 1.24 11.72
C GLY A 512 14.53 2.27 10.60
N ARG A 513 15.69 2.64 10.05
CA ARG A 513 15.78 3.58 8.93
C ARG A 513 15.64 2.85 7.59
N ASN A 514 14.82 3.39 6.71
CA ASN A 514 14.75 2.92 5.33
C ASN A 514 16.03 3.30 4.57
N GLN A 515 16.56 2.38 3.79
CA GLN A 515 17.76 2.58 2.99
C GLN A 515 17.45 2.43 1.50
N ALA A 516 17.99 3.33 0.70
CA ALA A 516 17.90 3.28 -0.76
C ALA A 516 19.25 3.64 -1.38
N ALA A 517 19.43 3.20 -2.63
CA ALA A 517 20.60 3.54 -3.43
C ALA A 517 20.20 3.85 -4.87
N LEU A 518 20.89 4.78 -5.50
CA LEU A 518 20.79 5.07 -6.91
C LEU A 518 21.94 4.38 -7.66
N TRP A 519 21.59 3.55 -8.62
CA TRP A 519 22.52 2.79 -9.45
C TRP A 519 22.39 3.22 -10.91
N THR A 520 23.45 3.12 -11.67
CA THR A 520 23.41 3.26 -13.13
C THR A 520 24.00 2.04 -13.81
N LEU A 521 23.35 1.61 -14.89
CA LEU A 521 23.92 0.71 -15.90
C LEU A 521 24.26 1.61 -17.09
N THR A 522 25.55 1.88 -17.27
CA THR A 522 26.03 2.77 -18.33
C THR A 522 26.07 2.03 -19.65
N SER A 523 25.49 2.63 -20.69
CA SER A 523 25.56 2.08 -22.05
C SER A 523 26.96 2.17 -22.63
N THR A 524 27.34 1.15 -23.37
CA THR A 524 28.60 1.09 -24.17
C THR A 524 28.34 1.18 -25.66
N GLY A 525 27.08 1.42 -26.06
CA GLY A 525 26.61 1.44 -27.44
C GLY A 525 26.18 0.07 -27.96
N SER A 526 26.79 -1.02 -27.51
CA SER A 526 26.40 -2.39 -27.89
C SER A 526 25.91 -3.23 -26.71
N ASP A 527 26.26 -2.83 -25.49
CA ASP A 527 25.95 -3.52 -24.25
C ASP A 527 25.83 -2.51 -23.09
N PHE A 528 25.68 -2.98 -21.87
CA PHE A 528 25.72 -2.16 -20.66
C PHE A 528 26.83 -2.62 -19.73
N ALA A 529 27.52 -1.66 -19.13
CA ALA A 529 28.41 -1.94 -18.02
C ALA A 529 27.61 -2.49 -16.81
N ASN A 530 28.30 -3.23 -15.95
CA ASN A 530 27.70 -3.68 -14.68
C ASN A 530 27.18 -2.51 -13.87
N PRO A 531 26.07 -2.68 -13.11
CA PRO A 531 25.51 -1.61 -12.29
C PRO A 531 26.55 -1.00 -11.37
N SER A 532 26.66 0.31 -11.38
CA SER A 532 27.52 1.09 -10.50
C SER A 532 26.66 1.88 -9.53
N LYS A 533 26.89 1.69 -8.22
CA LYS A 533 26.21 2.49 -7.19
C LYS A 533 26.77 3.90 -7.22
N LYS A 534 25.92 4.88 -7.49
CA LYS A 534 26.27 6.28 -7.65
C LYS A 534 25.92 7.13 -6.43
N TRP A 535 24.94 6.69 -5.67
CA TRP A 535 24.52 7.32 -4.43
C TRP A 535 23.87 6.27 -3.52
N ASP A 536 23.93 6.48 -2.20
CA ASP A 536 23.11 5.78 -1.22
C ASP A 536 22.69 6.72 -0.08
N SER A 537 21.62 6.35 0.62
CA SER A 537 21.10 7.17 1.71
C SER A 537 22.00 7.24 2.95
N GLY A 538 23.09 6.46 2.97
CA GLY A 538 24.12 6.49 4.03
C GLY A 538 23.52 6.35 5.42
N THR A 539 23.81 7.36 6.27
CA THR A 539 23.25 7.47 7.63
C THR A 539 21.87 8.15 7.67
N GLY A 540 21.36 8.63 6.53
CA GLY A 540 20.00 9.18 6.39
C GLY A 540 18.93 8.09 6.30
N SER A 541 17.69 8.51 6.11
CA SER A 541 16.59 7.60 5.83
C SER A 541 15.93 7.98 4.52
N TRP A 542 15.83 7.03 3.59
CA TRP A 542 15.17 7.21 2.31
C TRP A 542 14.30 5.99 1.96
N ASN A 543 13.00 6.21 1.90
CA ASN A 543 12.06 5.16 1.53
C ASN A 543 11.85 5.15 0.01
N ALA A 544 12.42 4.18 -0.69
CA ALA A 544 12.24 4.04 -2.13
C ALA A 544 10.78 3.77 -2.53
N ALA A 545 9.98 3.12 -1.67
CA ALA A 545 8.56 2.90 -1.93
C ALA A 545 7.78 4.23 -1.98
N ALA A 546 8.20 5.23 -1.18
CA ALA A 546 7.62 6.57 -1.17
C ALA A 546 8.13 7.48 -2.30
N SER A 547 8.84 6.95 -3.30
CA SER A 547 9.47 7.71 -4.38
C SER A 547 8.82 7.39 -5.72
N LYS A 548 8.54 8.38 -6.56
CA LYS A 548 8.35 8.28 -8.01
C LYS A 548 9.56 8.90 -8.67
N VAL A 549 10.18 8.19 -9.62
CA VAL A 549 11.45 8.62 -10.24
C VAL A 549 11.26 9.00 -11.68
N THR A 550 12.03 9.96 -12.13
CA THR A 550 12.16 10.38 -13.53
C THR A 550 13.59 10.85 -13.80
N ALA A 551 13.95 11.05 -15.06
CA ALA A 551 15.23 11.63 -15.44
C ALA A 551 15.06 12.64 -16.57
N GLY A 552 15.96 13.62 -16.62
CA GLY A 552 16.02 14.65 -17.64
C GLY A 552 17.14 15.63 -17.37
N ASP A 553 17.55 16.39 -18.36
CA ASP A 553 18.56 17.45 -18.22
C ASP A 553 17.94 18.68 -17.56
N PHE A 554 17.83 18.66 -16.22
CA PHE A 554 17.18 19.74 -15.47
C PHE A 554 18.05 20.98 -15.31
N ASP A 555 19.33 20.95 -15.63
CA ASP A 555 20.17 22.15 -15.55
C ASP A 555 20.73 22.65 -16.88
N GLY A 556 20.46 21.92 -17.96
CA GLY A 556 20.82 22.32 -19.30
C GLY A 556 22.32 22.10 -19.60
N ASP A 557 22.95 21.17 -18.88
CA ASP A 557 24.39 20.91 -19.05
C ASP A 557 24.71 19.76 -20.02
N GLY A 558 23.67 19.17 -20.62
CA GLY A 558 23.75 18.06 -21.57
C GLY A 558 23.84 16.69 -20.92
N ARG A 559 23.67 16.59 -19.60
CA ARG A 559 23.58 15.32 -18.87
C ARG A 559 22.23 15.20 -18.17
N ALA A 560 21.68 14.01 -18.24
CA ALA A 560 20.44 13.75 -17.50
C ALA A 560 20.68 13.71 -15.98
N ASP A 561 19.83 14.37 -15.25
CA ASP A 561 19.69 14.34 -13.80
C ASP A 561 18.59 13.35 -13.37
N VAL A 562 18.45 13.07 -12.07
CA VAL A 562 17.32 12.26 -11.57
C VAL A 562 16.41 13.12 -10.68
N GLY A 563 15.13 13.17 -11.06
CA GLY A 563 14.05 13.78 -10.29
C GLY A 563 13.33 12.73 -9.44
N VAL A 564 12.98 13.08 -8.21
CA VAL A 564 12.20 12.19 -7.33
C VAL A 564 11.07 12.94 -6.65
N LEU A 565 9.84 12.58 -6.99
CA LEU A 565 8.66 13.04 -6.26
C LEU A 565 8.46 12.13 -5.04
N TYR A 566 8.67 12.69 -3.84
CA TYR A 566 8.75 11.94 -2.58
C TYR A 566 7.55 12.18 -1.68
N ASN A 567 6.94 11.10 -1.18
CA ASN A 567 5.82 11.11 -0.26
C ASN A 567 6.29 11.20 1.21
N TYR A 568 5.97 12.29 1.89
CA TYR A 568 6.17 12.43 3.33
C TYR A 568 4.94 12.02 4.16
N GLY A 569 3.88 11.56 3.48
CA GLY A 569 2.64 11.12 4.11
C GLY A 569 1.74 12.26 4.59
N ARG A 570 0.69 11.86 5.27
CA ARG A 570 -0.29 12.78 5.85
C ARG A 570 0.23 13.37 7.16
N GLN A 571 0.16 14.67 7.27
CA GLN A 571 0.62 15.43 8.44
C GLN A 571 -0.47 15.47 9.53
N ALA A 572 -0.08 15.87 10.75
CA ALA A 572 -0.99 15.96 11.90
C ALA A 572 -2.15 16.95 11.70
N ASP A 573 -1.97 17.96 10.83
CA ASP A 573 -3.01 18.92 10.45
C ASP A 573 -3.96 18.40 9.36
N GLY A 574 -3.77 17.15 8.93
CA GLY A 574 -4.57 16.48 7.89
C GLY A 574 -4.14 16.78 6.46
N THR A 575 -3.09 17.57 6.23
CA THR A 575 -2.56 17.83 4.89
C THR A 575 -1.67 16.69 4.42
N ASN A 576 -1.62 16.44 3.11
CA ASN A 576 -0.65 15.54 2.50
C ASN A 576 0.61 16.33 2.15
N ARG A 577 1.77 15.78 2.52
CA ARG A 577 3.06 16.40 2.24
C ARG A 577 3.82 15.62 1.19
N THR A 578 4.23 16.32 0.14
CA THR A 578 5.04 15.79 -0.97
C THR A 578 6.21 16.75 -1.20
N GLY A 579 7.39 16.21 -1.52
CA GLY A 579 8.56 17.01 -1.90
C GLY A 579 9.11 16.54 -3.24
N LEU A 580 9.70 17.45 -3.98
CA LEU A 580 10.45 17.16 -5.18
C LEU A 580 11.94 17.26 -4.87
N TRP A 581 12.69 16.18 -5.16
CA TRP A 581 14.13 16.08 -5.00
C TRP A 581 14.82 16.02 -6.36
N LYS A 582 16.01 16.56 -6.45
CA LYS A 582 16.88 16.52 -7.62
C LYS A 582 18.25 15.95 -7.24
N PHE A 583 18.71 14.97 -7.99
CA PHE A 583 20.07 14.43 -7.96
C PHE A 583 20.77 14.89 -9.23
N THR A 584 21.64 15.87 -9.13
CA THR A 584 22.36 16.42 -10.28
C THR A 584 23.50 15.49 -10.69
N SER A 585 23.54 15.15 -11.98
CA SER A 585 24.63 14.35 -12.52
C SER A 585 25.94 15.13 -12.54
N THR A 586 27.03 14.43 -12.25
CA THR A 586 28.40 14.94 -12.35
C THR A 586 29.17 14.29 -13.50
N GLY A 587 28.49 13.50 -14.34
CA GLY A 587 29.09 12.69 -15.40
C GLY A 587 29.75 11.39 -14.89
N THR A 588 30.10 11.31 -13.63
CA THR A 588 30.70 10.11 -12.99
C THR A 588 29.88 9.55 -11.85
N GLY A 589 28.94 10.34 -11.34
CA GLY A 589 28.02 10.00 -10.26
C GLY A 589 26.94 11.05 -10.13
N PHE A 590 26.35 11.16 -8.95
CA PHE A 590 25.37 12.20 -8.63
C PHE A 590 25.86 12.99 -7.41
N ALA A 591 25.64 14.31 -7.43
CA ALA A 591 25.79 15.15 -6.24
C ALA A 591 24.77 14.75 -5.18
N ASP A 592 25.00 15.16 -3.94
CA ASP A 592 24.03 14.98 -2.85
C ASP A 592 22.69 15.60 -3.27
N PRO A 593 21.56 14.87 -3.06
CA PRO A 593 20.28 15.35 -3.52
C PRO A 593 19.84 16.62 -2.78
N VAL A 594 19.33 17.56 -3.54
CA VAL A 594 18.67 18.76 -3.03
C VAL A 594 17.16 18.65 -3.13
N LYS A 595 16.43 19.34 -2.26
CA LYS A 595 14.97 19.39 -2.30
C LYS A 595 14.52 20.79 -2.71
N PRO A 596 14.38 21.07 -4.01
CA PRO A 596 14.00 22.38 -4.52
C PRO A 596 12.55 22.75 -4.21
N TRP A 597 11.67 21.78 -3.98
CA TRP A 597 10.29 22.06 -3.65
C TRP A 597 9.75 21.13 -2.55
N ASP A 598 8.82 21.68 -1.75
CA ASP A 598 8.10 20.97 -0.69
C ASP A 598 6.68 21.57 -0.58
N SER A 599 5.66 20.74 -0.55
CA SER A 599 4.27 21.18 -0.55
C SER A 599 3.87 21.96 0.71
N THR A 600 4.67 21.95 1.77
CA THR A 600 4.42 22.76 2.97
C THR A 600 4.36 24.25 2.67
N THR A 601 5.01 24.70 1.61
CA THR A 601 4.96 26.10 1.14
C THR A 601 3.86 26.37 0.12
N PHE A 602 3.22 25.30 -0.39
CA PHE A 602 2.21 25.33 -1.44
C PHE A 602 0.81 24.97 -0.95
N GLY A 603 0.72 24.23 0.15
CA GLY A 603 -0.49 23.63 0.70
C GLY A 603 -0.44 22.11 0.67
N SER A 604 -1.61 21.46 0.64
CA SER A 604 -1.68 20.00 0.58
C SER A 604 -1.43 19.51 -0.85
N TRP A 605 -0.49 18.58 -1.03
CA TRP A 605 -0.24 17.90 -2.29
C TRP A 605 -0.23 16.39 -2.08
N ASN A 606 -1.18 15.71 -2.70
CA ASN A 606 -1.30 14.26 -2.57
C ASN A 606 -0.40 13.56 -3.59
N TRP A 607 0.65 12.90 -3.12
CA TRP A 607 1.57 12.12 -3.94
C TRP A 607 0.88 10.99 -4.70
N PHE A 608 -0.14 10.37 -4.09
CA PHE A 608 -0.90 9.27 -4.72
C PHE A 608 -1.75 9.74 -5.89
N ALA A 609 -2.23 10.97 -5.84
CA ALA A 609 -2.99 11.62 -6.89
C ALA A 609 -2.12 12.17 -8.03
N SER A 610 -0.81 11.91 -8.03
CA SER A 610 0.17 12.49 -8.95
C SER A 610 0.74 11.40 -9.83
N ASP A 611 0.46 11.41 -11.13
CA ASP A 611 1.19 10.60 -12.10
C ASP A 611 2.25 11.48 -12.75
N LEU A 612 3.52 11.05 -12.66
CA LEU A 612 4.59 11.68 -13.41
C LEU A 612 4.37 11.39 -14.90
N VAL A 613 4.44 12.42 -15.70
CA VAL A 613 4.24 12.36 -17.15
C VAL A 613 5.55 12.07 -17.84
#